data_8ceeffffca4ecc8e4140d08062abe668
#
_entry.id   8ceeffffca4ecc8e4140d08062abe668
#
_cell.length_a   1.000
_cell.length_b   1.000
_cell.length_c   1.000
_cell.angle_alpha   90.00
_cell.angle_beta   90.00
_cell.angle_gamma   90.00
#
_symmetry.space_group_name_H-M   'P 1'
#
loop_
_entity.id
_entity.type
_entity.pdbx_description
1 polymer ?
#
loop_
_entity_poly.entity_id
_entity_poly.type
_entity_poly.pdbx_seq_one_letter_code
_entity_poly.pdbx_strand_id
1 'polypeptide(L)'
;MTTKEELVDNIKHWMQIDTEMKLLQKELKDRRMRKKQLTESLVEIMKSNEIDCFDITEGKIIYTTNKVKAPLSKKHLTECLDKYFAADPSIKADEISNFILESRSVKTNESIRHKPQKII
;
A
#
# COMPACT_ATOMS: atom_id res chain seq x y z
N MET A 1 15.45 -17.90 45.53
CA MET A 1 16.28 -17.26 44.51
C MET A 1 16.72 -15.88 44.96
N THR A 2 17.89 -15.47 44.56
CA THR A 2 18.38 -14.12 44.83
C THR A 2 17.85 -13.18 43.74
N THR A 3 17.73 -11.90 44.04
CA THR A 3 17.32 -10.87 43.06
C THR A 3 18.22 -10.88 41.83
N LYS A 4 19.53 -11.15 42.02
CA LYS A 4 20.49 -11.21 40.91
C LYS A 4 20.20 -12.38 39.97
N GLU A 5 19.82 -13.53 40.51
CA GLU A 5 19.47 -14.72 39.71
C GLU A 5 18.20 -14.50 38.93
N GLU A 6 17.20 -13.88 39.55
CA GLU A 6 15.95 -13.50 38.87
C GLU A 6 16.21 -12.53 37.73
N LEU A 7 17.07 -11.53 37.95
CA LEU A 7 17.45 -10.56 36.93
C LEU A 7 18.15 -11.25 35.75
N VAL A 8 19.08 -12.13 36.01
CA VAL A 8 19.81 -12.87 34.96
C VAL A 8 18.84 -13.73 34.14
N ASP A 9 17.92 -14.45 34.79
CA ASP A 9 16.96 -15.29 34.11
C ASP A 9 16.01 -14.44 33.24
N ASN A 10 15.54 -13.32 33.75
CA ASN A 10 14.68 -12.41 33.01
C ASN A 10 15.39 -11.81 31.79
N ILE A 11 16.68 -11.46 31.95
CA ILE A 11 17.46 -10.95 30.81
C ILE A 11 17.64 -12.02 29.75
N LYS A 12 17.89 -13.26 30.13
CA LYS A 12 18.00 -14.36 29.15
C LYS A 12 16.72 -14.58 28.38
N HIS A 13 15.59 -14.59 29.07
CA HIS A 13 14.28 -14.71 28.41
C HIS A 13 14.01 -13.53 27.48
N TRP A 14 14.30 -12.31 27.96
CA TRP A 14 14.12 -11.10 27.14
C TRP A 14 14.96 -11.18 25.87
N MET A 15 16.21 -11.56 25.98
CA MET A 15 17.12 -11.70 24.83
C MET A 15 16.63 -12.76 23.84
N GLN A 16 16.13 -13.88 24.37
CA GLN A 16 15.61 -14.96 23.54
C GLN A 16 14.40 -14.49 22.73
N ILE A 17 13.45 -13.84 23.40
CA ILE A 17 12.24 -13.32 22.74
C ILE A 17 12.60 -12.26 21.71
N ASP A 18 13.51 -11.37 22.03
CA ASP A 18 13.98 -10.33 21.11
C ASP A 18 14.58 -10.94 19.84
N THR A 19 15.40 -11.97 19.99
CA THR A 19 16.01 -12.69 18.86
C THR A 19 14.93 -13.38 18.01
N GLU A 20 13.96 -14.03 18.65
CA GLU A 20 12.85 -14.68 17.95
C GLU A 20 12.01 -13.67 17.17
N MET A 21 11.74 -12.51 17.76
CA MET A 21 10.99 -11.44 17.10
C MET A 21 11.71 -10.92 15.86
N LYS A 22 13.01 -10.71 15.96
CA LYS A 22 13.82 -10.26 14.81
C LYS A 22 13.81 -11.28 13.68
N LEU A 23 13.89 -12.56 14.01
CA LEU A 23 13.83 -13.63 13.04
C LEU A 23 12.45 -13.65 12.34
N LEU A 24 11.37 -13.55 13.13
CA LEU A 24 10.00 -13.53 12.60
C LEU A 24 9.76 -12.31 11.72
N GLN A 25 10.31 -11.15 12.09
CA GLN A 25 10.21 -9.94 11.27
C GLN A 25 10.91 -10.12 9.93
N LYS A 26 12.09 -10.75 9.93
CA LYS A 26 12.82 -11.05 8.70
C LYS A 26 12.03 -12.01 7.82
N GLU A 27 11.47 -13.07 8.40
CA GLU A 27 10.64 -14.01 7.66
C GLU A 27 9.38 -13.34 7.12
N LEU A 28 8.75 -12.48 7.91
CA LEU A 28 7.58 -11.72 7.47
C LEU A 28 7.91 -10.82 6.28
N LYS A 29 9.06 -10.16 6.30
CA LYS A 29 9.52 -9.32 5.21
C LYS A 29 9.69 -10.13 3.93
N ASP A 30 10.32 -11.32 4.03
CA ASP A 30 10.49 -12.22 2.90
C ASP A 30 9.15 -12.69 2.33
N ARG A 31 8.19 -13.03 3.22
CA ARG A 31 6.86 -13.44 2.81
C ARG A 31 6.10 -12.32 2.11
N ARG A 32 6.20 -11.10 2.61
CA ARG A 32 5.59 -9.93 1.98
C ARG A 32 6.13 -9.70 0.57
N MET A 33 7.44 -9.85 0.40
CA MET A 33 8.08 -9.70 -0.90
C MET A 33 7.61 -10.76 -1.89
N ARG A 34 7.53 -12.02 -1.46
CA ARG A 34 7.01 -13.13 -2.29
C ARG A 34 5.54 -12.92 -2.64
N LYS A 35 4.74 -12.49 -1.68
CA LYS A 35 3.33 -12.20 -1.91
C LYS A 35 3.15 -11.08 -2.92
N LYS A 36 3.98 -10.05 -2.85
CA LYS A 36 3.97 -8.94 -3.80
C LYS A 36 4.26 -9.44 -5.22
N GLN A 37 5.28 -10.25 -5.39
CA GLN A 37 5.63 -10.82 -6.70
C GLN A 37 4.50 -11.69 -7.26
N LEU A 38 3.90 -12.52 -6.42
CA LEU A 38 2.76 -13.34 -6.83
C LEU A 38 1.54 -12.49 -7.16
N THR A 39 1.31 -11.41 -6.42
CA THR A 39 0.21 -10.48 -6.70
C THR A 39 0.39 -9.83 -8.06
N GLU A 40 1.60 -9.40 -8.40
CA GLU A 40 1.90 -8.81 -9.71
C GLU A 40 1.63 -9.80 -10.83
N SER A 41 2.03 -11.06 -10.65
CA SER A 41 1.76 -12.12 -11.64
C SER A 41 0.26 -12.40 -11.79
N LEU A 42 -0.48 -12.45 -10.67
CA LEU A 42 -1.92 -12.65 -10.68
C LEU A 42 -2.64 -11.50 -11.37
N VAL A 43 -2.26 -10.28 -11.07
CA VAL A 43 -2.82 -9.08 -11.71
C VAL A 43 -2.63 -9.17 -13.23
N GLU A 44 -1.43 -9.48 -13.68
CA GLU A 44 -1.14 -9.58 -15.10
C GLU A 44 -1.96 -10.66 -15.79
N ILE A 45 -2.05 -11.84 -15.19
CA ILE A 45 -2.83 -12.96 -15.73
C ILE A 45 -4.31 -12.63 -15.79
N MET A 46 -4.88 -12.11 -14.69
CA MET A 46 -6.29 -11.78 -14.63
C MET A 46 -6.65 -10.66 -15.58
N LYS A 47 -5.81 -9.65 -15.68
CA LYS A 47 -6.00 -8.53 -16.59
C LYS A 47 -5.93 -8.98 -18.06
N SER A 48 -4.95 -9.79 -18.42
CA SER A 48 -4.74 -10.26 -19.79
C SER A 48 -5.85 -11.20 -20.26
N ASN A 49 -6.47 -11.94 -19.36
CA ASN A 49 -7.53 -12.90 -19.68
C ASN A 49 -8.91 -12.39 -19.33
N GLU A 50 -9.05 -11.11 -18.96
CA GLU A 50 -10.30 -10.46 -18.59
C GLU A 50 -11.04 -11.20 -17.47
N ILE A 51 -10.30 -11.68 -16.48
CA ILE A 51 -10.84 -12.38 -15.31
C ILE A 51 -10.96 -11.38 -14.15
N ASP A 52 -12.18 -11.13 -13.69
CA ASP A 52 -12.42 -10.22 -12.56
C ASP A 52 -12.49 -10.96 -11.22
N CYS A 53 -12.89 -12.23 -11.26
CA CYS A 53 -13.09 -13.01 -10.07
C CYS A 53 -12.77 -14.49 -10.36
N PHE A 54 -12.10 -15.12 -9.43
CA PHE A 54 -11.75 -16.54 -9.53
C PHE A 54 -12.15 -17.25 -8.24
N ASP A 55 -13.02 -18.28 -8.36
CA ASP A 55 -13.49 -19.04 -7.22
C ASP A 55 -12.48 -20.09 -6.80
N ILE A 56 -12.21 -20.16 -5.50
CA ILE A 56 -11.37 -21.19 -4.89
C ILE A 56 -12.13 -21.83 -3.72
N THR A 57 -11.57 -22.89 -3.18
CA THR A 57 -12.22 -23.62 -2.07
C THR A 57 -12.42 -22.72 -0.84
N GLU A 58 -11.46 -21.82 -0.55
CA GLU A 58 -11.51 -20.92 0.60
C GLU A 58 -12.22 -19.60 0.32
N GLY A 59 -12.89 -19.45 -0.83
CA GLY A 59 -13.60 -18.21 -1.16
C GLY A 59 -13.35 -17.75 -2.58
N LYS A 60 -13.08 -16.47 -2.75
CA LYS A 60 -12.88 -15.86 -4.06
C LYS A 60 -11.64 -15.01 -4.10
N ILE A 61 -10.96 -15.01 -5.24
CA ILE A 61 -9.87 -14.07 -5.55
C ILE A 61 -10.44 -13.01 -6.49
N ILE A 62 -10.38 -11.76 -6.10
CA ILE A 62 -11.01 -10.65 -6.82
C ILE A 62 -9.93 -9.68 -7.30
N TYR A 63 -9.98 -9.36 -8.60
CA TYR A 63 -9.16 -8.31 -9.19
C TYR A 63 -9.88 -6.98 -9.08
N THR A 64 -9.23 -5.97 -8.51
CA THR A 64 -9.79 -4.64 -8.35
C THR A 64 -8.81 -3.58 -8.82
N THR A 65 -9.37 -2.48 -9.35
CA THR A 65 -8.60 -1.30 -9.71
C THR A 65 -9.13 -0.10 -8.95
N ASN A 66 -8.21 0.66 -8.35
CA ASN A 66 -8.54 1.93 -7.70
C ASN A 66 -7.73 3.03 -8.35
N LYS A 67 -8.42 4.10 -8.73
CA LYS A 67 -7.77 5.29 -9.26
C LYS A 67 -7.65 6.32 -8.15
N VAL A 68 -6.42 6.65 -7.79
CA VAL A 68 -6.13 7.61 -6.72
C VAL A 68 -5.33 8.77 -7.31
N LYS A 69 -5.73 9.99 -7.00
CA LYS A 69 -4.98 11.16 -7.42
C LYS A 69 -3.65 11.21 -6.66
N ALA A 70 -2.57 11.50 -7.37
CA ALA A 70 -1.25 11.61 -6.77
C ALA A 70 -1.22 12.72 -5.71
N PRO A 71 -0.42 12.54 -4.62
CA PRO A 71 -0.30 13.59 -3.61
C PRO A 71 0.27 14.88 -4.21
N LEU A 72 -0.12 16.01 -3.63
CA LEU A 72 0.39 17.31 -4.05
C LEU A 72 1.85 17.47 -3.60
N SER A 73 2.74 17.76 -4.55
CA SER A 73 4.13 18.08 -4.27
C SER A 73 4.40 19.55 -4.59
N LYS A 74 5.46 20.12 -4.02
CA LYS A 74 5.87 21.49 -4.29
C LYS A 74 6.14 21.70 -5.78
N LYS A 75 6.79 20.73 -6.43
CA LYS A 75 7.07 20.77 -7.86
C LYS A 75 5.77 20.82 -8.67
N HIS A 76 4.81 19.96 -8.32
CA HIS A 76 3.51 19.92 -9.00
C HIS A 76 2.76 21.24 -8.85
N LEU A 77 2.72 21.80 -7.64
CA LEU A 77 2.09 23.07 -7.37
C LEU A 77 2.72 24.20 -8.20
N THR A 78 4.05 24.26 -8.25
CA THR A 78 4.78 25.26 -9.02
C THR A 78 4.47 25.15 -10.50
N GLU A 79 4.49 23.96 -11.06
CA GLU A 79 4.16 23.74 -12.47
C GLU A 79 2.73 24.14 -12.79
N CYS A 80 1.78 23.82 -11.92
CA CYS A 80 0.38 24.19 -12.10
C CYS A 80 0.17 25.71 -12.06
N LEU A 81 0.81 26.38 -11.11
CA LEU A 81 0.73 27.84 -10.99
C LEU A 81 1.34 28.53 -12.21
N ASP A 82 2.49 28.07 -12.69
CA ASP A 82 3.13 28.61 -13.88
C ASP A 82 2.23 28.49 -15.12
N LYS A 83 1.63 27.33 -15.32
CA LYS A 83 0.70 27.09 -16.42
C LYS A 83 -0.53 27.96 -16.34
N TYR A 84 -1.08 28.09 -15.15
CA TYR A 84 -2.30 28.85 -14.92
C TYR A 84 -2.07 30.36 -15.16
N PHE A 85 -0.99 30.93 -14.60
CA PHE A 85 -0.66 32.33 -14.78
C PHE A 85 -0.26 32.68 -16.22
N ALA A 86 0.30 31.73 -16.95
CA ALA A 86 0.61 31.92 -18.37
C ALA A 86 -0.64 32.03 -19.23
N ALA A 87 -1.75 31.35 -18.82
CA ALA A 87 -2.98 31.32 -19.59
C ALA A 87 -3.90 32.50 -19.32
N ASP A 88 -3.95 33.02 -18.08
CA ASP A 88 -4.87 34.10 -17.72
C ASP A 88 -4.34 34.93 -16.54
N PRO A 89 -4.00 36.22 -16.74
CA PRO A 89 -3.50 37.09 -15.68
C PRO A 89 -4.56 37.61 -14.71
N SER A 90 -5.86 37.45 -14.97
CA SER A 90 -6.93 37.91 -14.09
C SER A 90 -7.47 36.78 -13.20
N ILE A 91 -6.70 36.40 -12.20
CA ILE A 91 -6.91 35.15 -11.48
C ILE A 91 -7.75 35.30 -10.21
N LYS A 92 -8.72 34.39 -10.00
CA LYS A 92 -9.45 34.25 -8.75
C LYS A 92 -8.86 33.08 -7.94
N ALA A 93 -8.74 33.27 -6.62
CA ALA A 93 -8.15 32.26 -5.74
C ALA A 93 -8.85 30.89 -5.80
N ASP A 94 -10.18 30.89 -5.92
CA ASP A 94 -10.97 29.66 -6.02
C ASP A 94 -10.64 28.88 -7.27
N GLU A 95 -10.45 29.57 -8.39
CA GLU A 95 -10.08 28.95 -9.65
C GLU A 95 -8.69 28.33 -9.58
N ILE A 96 -7.74 29.01 -8.93
CA ILE A 96 -6.40 28.47 -8.72
C ILE A 96 -6.46 27.19 -7.88
N SER A 97 -7.17 27.21 -6.78
CA SER A 97 -7.33 26.05 -5.88
C SER A 97 -7.94 24.87 -6.61
N ASN A 98 -9.02 25.09 -7.35
CA ASN A 98 -9.67 24.05 -8.12
C ASN A 98 -8.75 23.48 -9.20
N PHE A 99 -8.03 24.34 -9.90
CA PHE A 99 -7.07 23.90 -10.91
C PHE A 99 -5.98 23.02 -10.30
N ILE A 100 -5.41 23.43 -9.15
CA ILE A 100 -4.38 22.65 -8.46
C ILE A 100 -4.93 21.28 -8.05
N LEU A 101 -6.12 21.24 -7.44
CA LEU A 101 -6.72 19.99 -6.97
C LEU A 101 -7.05 19.03 -8.11
N GLU A 102 -7.56 19.56 -9.23
CA GLU A 102 -7.93 18.75 -10.38
C GLU A 102 -6.74 18.32 -11.23
N SER A 103 -5.64 19.05 -11.16
CA SER A 103 -4.41 18.74 -11.93
C SER A 103 -3.62 17.58 -11.38
N ARG A 104 -3.98 17.07 -10.17
CA ARG A 104 -3.28 15.92 -9.61
C ARG A 104 -3.40 14.74 -10.56
N SER A 105 -2.27 14.09 -10.83
CA SER A 105 -2.28 12.88 -11.65
C SER A 105 -3.05 11.77 -10.96
N VAL A 106 -3.73 10.96 -11.77
CA VAL A 106 -4.48 9.80 -11.25
C VAL A 106 -3.57 8.59 -11.31
N LYS A 107 -3.40 7.95 -10.16
CA LYS A 107 -2.66 6.70 -10.05
C LYS A 107 -3.66 5.55 -10.00
N THR A 108 -3.48 4.55 -10.86
CA THR A 108 -4.29 3.34 -10.83
C THR A 108 -3.57 2.29 -10.00
N ASN A 109 -4.21 1.86 -8.93
CA ASN A 109 -3.71 0.79 -8.08
C ASN A 109 -4.47 -0.49 -8.40
N GLU A 110 -3.74 -1.54 -8.72
CA GLU A 110 -4.30 -2.85 -8.98
C GLU A 110 -4.02 -3.74 -7.77
N SER A 111 -5.02 -4.48 -7.32
CA SER A 111 -4.87 -5.32 -6.14
C SER A 111 -5.65 -6.61 -6.29
N ILE A 112 -5.26 -7.58 -5.49
CA ILE A 112 -5.95 -8.87 -5.37
C ILE A 112 -6.47 -8.97 -3.94
N ARG A 113 -7.73 -9.30 -3.80
CA ARG A 113 -8.38 -9.51 -2.51
C ARG A 113 -8.92 -10.94 -2.42
N HIS A 114 -8.66 -11.57 -1.29
CA HIS A 114 -9.27 -12.85 -0.94
C HIS A 114 -10.53 -12.59 -0.12
N LYS A 115 -11.65 -13.03 -0.63
CA LYS A 115 -12.92 -13.00 0.10
C LYS A 115 -13.18 -14.39 0.66
N PRO A 116 -13.09 -14.59 1.99
CA PRO A 116 -13.31 -15.90 2.59
C PRO A 116 -14.75 -16.38 2.37
N GLN A 117 -14.93 -17.69 2.29
CA GLN A 117 -16.25 -18.28 2.20
C GLN A 117 -16.98 -18.10 3.52
N LYS A 118 -18.24 -17.64 3.45
CA LYS A 118 -19.05 -17.48 4.66
C LYS A 118 -19.43 -18.84 5.21
N ILE A 119 -19.19 -19.01 6.51
CA ILE A 119 -19.67 -20.17 7.26
C ILE A 119 -21.05 -19.80 7.81
N ILE A 120 -22.06 -20.53 7.41
CA ILE A 120 -23.44 -20.33 7.87
C ILE A 120 -23.70 -21.14 9.13
#